data_76581cfd0a9f6effbddebeb6b12ed080
#
_entry.id   76581cfd0a9f6effbddebeb6b12ed080
#
_cell.length_a   1.000
_cell.length_b   1.000
_cell.length_c   1.000
_cell.angle_alpha   90.00
_cell.angle_beta   90.00
_cell.angle_gamma   90.00
#
_symmetry.space_group_name_H-M   'P 1'
#
loop_
_entity.id
_entity.type
_entity.pdbx_description
1 polymer ?
#
loop_
_entity_poly.entity_id
_entity_poly.type
_entity_poly.pdbx_seq_one_letter_code
_entity_poly.pdbx_strand_id
1 'polypeptide(L)'
;MSEVPSPEEIFEKSREEGERRLTRPFGELASTALAAGFDIAAGVILIAVLAAPLEHHFGKDAASVAGAFGFGVGFIFLVVGRGELFTENFLVPLAGLHGKPRNAWWKIVELWTVSPVANVLAGLAVACIVTTHGVLPVGSGRVLTDVAQKIHANGTLALFMSAVFAGALITAMTWFVEGHDSVGIRLTVAWVTGAFLALAHLNHVIVVTIELIFGIRYGAAIPWDFVVGNFFLAAAGNMLGGIGLITLNRFTQAKAGSGGGTRKASA
;
A
#
# COMPACT_ATOMS: atom_id res chain seq x y z
N MET A 1 8.43 -25.94 -15.15
CA MET A 1 7.81 -25.27 -13.98
C MET A 1 8.92 -24.48 -13.32
N SER A 2 8.83 -23.17 -13.24
CA SER A 2 9.81 -22.38 -12.47
C SER A 2 9.73 -22.80 -11.02
N GLU A 3 10.85 -23.15 -10.45
CA GLU A 3 10.98 -23.48 -9.03
C GLU A 3 10.57 -22.26 -8.18
N VAL A 4 9.90 -22.49 -7.06
CA VAL A 4 9.52 -21.39 -6.14
C VAL A 4 10.84 -20.85 -5.56
N PRO A 5 11.11 -19.53 -5.65
CA PRO A 5 12.37 -18.97 -5.20
C PRO A 5 12.58 -19.14 -3.69
N SER A 6 13.81 -19.38 -3.29
CA SER A 6 14.19 -19.49 -1.88
C SER A 6 14.13 -18.11 -1.17
N PRO A 7 14.01 -18.05 0.16
CA PRO A 7 14.04 -16.81 0.89
C PRO A 7 15.30 -15.96 0.64
N GLU A 8 16.44 -16.60 0.42
CA GLU A 8 17.71 -15.94 0.09
C GLU A 8 17.64 -15.26 -1.27
N GLU A 9 17.10 -15.96 -2.28
CA GLU A 9 16.95 -15.41 -3.64
C GLU A 9 16.00 -14.20 -3.63
N ILE A 10 14.90 -14.27 -2.87
CA ILE A 10 13.96 -13.14 -2.71
C ILE A 10 14.65 -11.97 -2.02
N PHE A 11 15.45 -12.24 -0.98
CA PHE A 11 16.20 -11.21 -0.27
C PHE A 11 17.19 -10.49 -1.18
N GLU A 12 17.97 -11.24 -2.01
CA GLU A 12 18.94 -10.64 -2.94
C GLU A 12 18.24 -9.78 -4.00
N LYS A 13 17.13 -10.24 -4.58
CA LYS A 13 16.30 -9.41 -5.49
C LYS A 13 15.79 -8.13 -4.79
N SER A 14 15.32 -8.27 -3.55
CA SER A 14 14.88 -7.12 -2.76
C SER A 14 16.02 -6.16 -2.45
N ARG A 15 17.24 -6.66 -2.23
CA ARG A 15 18.44 -5.87 -2.00
C ARG A 15 18.83 -5.06 -3.25
N GLU A 16 18.86 -5.71 -4.41
CA GLU A 16 19.18 -5.06 -5.69
C GLU A 16 18.18 -3.95 -6.03
N GLU A 17 16.88 -4.23 -5.88
CA GLU A 17 15.84 -3.23 -6.08
C GLU A 17 15.94 -2.10 -5.05
N GLY A 18 16.27 -2.42 -3.79
CA GLY A 18 16.48 -1.44 -2.74
C GLY A 18 17.65 -0.51 -3.02
N GLU A 19 18.79 -1.02 -3.51
CA GLU A 19 19.91 -0.20 -3.95
C GLU A 19 19.51 0.74 -5.09
N ARG A 20 18.72 0.26 -6.05
CA ARG A 20 18.20 1.06 -7.14
C ARG A 20 17.29 2.18 -6.62
N ARG A 21 16.37 1.90 -5.69
CA ARG A 21 15.46 2.90 -5.10
C ARG A 21 16.24 3.97 -4.33
N LEU A 22 17.25 3.58 -3.56
CA LEU A 22 18.08 4.51 -2.78
C LEU A 22 19.00 5.42 -3.61
N THR A 23 19.25 5.08 -4.87
CA THR A 23 20.12 5.87 -5.78
C THR A 23 19.33 6.76 -6.74
N ARG A 24 17.99 6.71 -6.73
CA ARG A 24 17.16 7.53 -7.60
C ARG A 24 17.35 9.03 -7.37
N PRO A 25 17.37 9.83 -8.45
CA PRO A 25 17.26 11.28 -8.35
C PRO A 25 15.91 11.68 -7.74
N PHE A 26 15.88 12.83 -7.04
CA PHE A 26 14.66 13.36 -6.43
C PHE A 26 13.47 13.45 -7.39
N GLY A 27 13.70 13.91 -8.64
CA GLY A 27 12.63 14.03 -9.65
C GLY A 27 12.01 12.68 -10.03
N GLU A 28 12.82 11.62 -10.12
CA GLU A 28 12.33 10.26 -10.38
C GLU A 28 11.53 9.72 -9.19
N LEU A 29 12.04 9.90 -7.97
CA LEU A 29 11.33 9.51 -6.75
C LEU A 29 9.98 10.23 -6.63
N ALA A 30 9.95 11.54 -6.81
CA ALA A 30 8.73 12.32 -6.72
C ALA A 30 7.71 11.93 -7.79
N SER A 31 8.13 11.70 -9.04
CA SER A 31 7.24 11.33 -10.14
C SER A 31 6.66 9.93 -9.96
N THR A 32 7.46 8.94 -9.54
CA THR A 32 6.98 7.58 -9.28
C THR A 32 6.05 7.53 -8.06
N ALA A 33 6.29 8.36 -7.06
CA ALA A 33 5.41 8.48 -5.91
C ALA A 33 4.07 9.18 -6.25
N LEU A 34 4.08 10.21 -7.11
CA LEU A 34 2.84 10.81 -7.63
C LEU A 34 2.04 9.78 -8.43
N ALA A 35 2.69 8.98 -9.27
CA ALA A 35 2.02 7.91 -10.02
C ALA A 35 1.34 6.90 -9.07
N ALA A 36 2.03 6.45 -8.02
CA ALA A 36 1.44 5.55 -7.02
C ALA A 36 0.22 6.14 -6.32
N GLY A 37 0.25 7.43 -5.98
CA GLY A 37 -0.91 8.11 -5.40
C GLY A 37 -2.11 8.17 -6.35
N PHE A 38 -1.87 8.36 -7.65
CA PHE A 38 -2.90 8.27 -8.70
C PHE A 38 -3.47 6.84 -8.77
N ASP A 39 -2.62 5.81 -8.78
CA ASP A 39 -3.02 4.41 -8.88
C ASP A 39 -3.92 4.00 -7.70
N ILE A 40 -3.57 4.40 -6.48
CA ILE A 40 -4.38 4.17 -5.29
C ILE A 40 -5.72 4.94 -5.37
N ALA A 41 -5.69 6.20 -5.81
CA ALA A 41 -6.92 6.98 -5.97
C ALA A 41 -7.85 6.35 -7.01
N ALA A 42 -7.32 5.81 -8.11
CA ALA A 42 -8.11 5.04 -9.09
C ALA A 42 -8.77 3.81 -8.45
N GLY A 43 -8.06 3.09 -7.58
CA GLY A 43 -8.63 2.00 -6.79
C GLY A 43 -9.79 2.46 -5.89
N VAL A 44 -9.62 3.58 -5.17
CA VAL A 44 -10.67 4.15 -4.32
C VAL A 44 -11.89 4.57 -5.15
N ILE A 45 -11.70 5.13 -6.34
CA ILE A 45 -12.80 5.45 -7.26
C ILE A 45 -13.55 4.17 -7.66
N LEU A 46 -12.84 3.09 -7.96
CA LEU A 46 -13.45 1.82 -8.35
C LEU A 46 -14.29 1.19 -7.23
N ILE A 47 -13.96 1.42 -5.95
CA ILE A 47 -14.85 1.04 -4.84
C ILE A 47 -16.24 1.64 -5.08
N ALA A 48 -16.29 2.95 -5.30
CA ALA A 48 -17.55 3.68 -5.41
C ALA A 48 -18.30 3.38 -6.71
N VAL A 49 -17.58 3.32 -7.84
CA VAL A 49 -18.17 3.08 -9.17
C VAL A 49 -18.80 1.70 -9.26
N LEU A 50 -18.20 0.68 -8.64
CA LEU A 50 -18.75 -0.67 -8.62
C LEU A 50 -19.81 -0.86 -7.54
N ALA A 51 -19.62 -0.28 -6.35
CA ALA A 51 -20.56 -0.45 -5.26
C ALA A 51 -21.89 0.30 -5.49
N ALA A 52 -21.86 1.51 -6.03
CA ALA A 52 -23.04 2.36 -6.16
C ALA A 52 -24.21 1.70 -6.92
N PRO A 53 -24.03 1.10 -8.11
CA PRO A 53 -25.14 0.43 -8.82
C PRO A 53 -25.57 -0.87 -8.15
N LEU A 54 -24.66 -1.60 -7.50
CA LEU A 54 -24.95 -2.88 -6.89
C LEU A 54 -25.73 -2.76 -5.57
N GLU A 55 -25.50 -1.70 -4.82
CA GLU A 55 -26.15 -1.49 -3.52
C GLU A 55 -27.67 -1.46 -3.63
N HIS A 56 -28.20 -0.85 -4.70
CA HIS A 56 -29.64 -0.77 -4.92
C HIS A 56 -30.30 -2.12 -5.20
N HIS A 57 -29.57 -3.02 -5.88
CA HIS A 57 -30.12 -4.31 -6.33
C HIS A 57 -29.79 -5.48 -5.40
N PHE A 58 -28.62 -5.44 -4.76
CA PHE A 58 -28.05 -6.57 -4.01
C PHE A 58 -27.71 -6.24 -2.54
N GLY A 59 -27.98 -5.00 -2.11
CA GLY A 59 -27.70 -4.54 -0.75
C GLY A 59 -26.24 -4.16 -0.50
N LYS A 60 -25.99 -3.60 0.69
CA LYS A 60 -24.69 -3.01 1.06
C LYS A 60 -23.55 -4.03 1.12
N ASP A 61 -23.81 -5.25 1.56
CA ASP A 61 -22.77 -6.27 1.72
C ASP A 61 -22.21 -6.72 0.37
N ALA A 62 -23.10 -7.05 -0.59
CA ALA A 62 -22.66 -7.41 -1.94
C ALA A 62 -21.95 -6.26 -2.66
N ALA A 63 -22.43 -5.03 -2.48
CA ALA A 63 -21.81 -3.82 -3.00
C ALA A 63 -20.42 -3.60 -2.41
N SER A 64 -20.22 -3.81 -1.10
CA SER A 64 -18.94 -3.71 -0.41
C SER A 64 -17.92 -4.72 -0.96
N VAL A 65 -18.34 -5.97 -1.17
CA VAL A 65 -17.49 -7.00 -1.76
C VAL A 65 -17.05 -6.61 -3.17
N ALA A 66 -17.99 -6.19 -4.02
CA ALA A 66 -17.66 -5.78 -5.39
C ALA A 66 -16.70 -4.56 -5.41
N GLY A 67 -16.94 -3.58 -4.55
CA GLY A 67 -16.06 -2.42 -4.37
C GLY A 67 -14.65 -2.82 -3.95
N ALA A 68 -14.52 -3.75 -3.00
CA ALA A 68 -13.23 -4.25 -2.55
C ALA A 68 -12.45 -4.96 -3.67
N PHE A 69 -13.10 -5.77 -4.48
CA PHE A 69 -12.47 -6.37 -5.67
C PHE A 69 -12.05 -5.32 -6.70
N GLY A 70 -12.86 -4.26 -6.88
CA GLY A 70 -12.50 -3.12 -7.72
C GLY A 70 -11.27 -2.39 -7.21
N PHE A 71 -11.14 -2.21 -5.90
CA PHE A 71 -9.97 -1.54 -5.30
C PHE A 71 -8.66 -2.26 -5.64
N GLY A 72 -8.66 -3.59 -5.72
CA GLY A 72 -7.48 -4.38 -6.09
C GLY A 72 -6.87 -3.97 -7.45
N VAL A 73 -7.65 -3.38 -8.36
CA VAL A 73 -7.14 -2.87 -9.65
C VAL A 73 -6.14 -1.73 -9.46
N GLY A 74 -6.33 -0.88 -8.44
CA GLY A 74 -5.36 0.17 -8.09
C GLY A 74 -3.99 -0.42 -7.74
N PHE A 75 -3.95 -1.55 -7.05
CA PHE A 75 -2.70 -2.28 -6.76
C PHE A 75 -2.09 -2.95 -7.98
N ILE A 76 -2.92 -3.40 -8.94
CA ILE A 76 -2.41 -3.86 -10.25
C ILE A 76 -1.68 -2.69 -10.95
N PHE A 77 -2.30 -1.51 -11.02
CA PHE A 77 -1.69 -0.33 -11.65
C PHE A 77 -0.39 0.04 -10.96
N LEU A 78 -0.38 0.08 -9.63
CA LEU A 78 0.80 0.34 -8.81
C LEU A 78 1.98 -0.58 -9.19
N VAL A 79 1.74 -1.89 -9.25
CA VAL A 79 2.79 -2.89 -9.51
C VAL A 79 3.25 -2.86 -10.98
N VAL A 80 2.33 -2.73 -11.94
CA VAL A 80 2.66 -2.64 -13.38
C VAL A 80 3.33 -1.32 -13.71
N GLY A 81 2.79 -0.23 -13.15
CA GLY A 81 3.31 1.13 -13.33
C GLY A 81 4.63 1.39 -12.59
N ARG A 82 5.08 0.44 -11.74
CA ARG A 82 6.25 0.63 -10.87
C ARG A 82 6.16 1.90 -10.02
N GLY A 83 4.96 2.17 -9.52
CA GLY A 83 4.70 3.28 -8.61
C GLY A 83 5.47 3.11 -7.29
N GLU A 84 5.77 4.22 -6.62
CA GLU A 84 6.48 4.25 -5.35
C GLU A 84 5.50 4.51 -4.20
N LEU A 85 4.92 3.46 -3.63
CA LEU A 85 4.03 3.59 -2.49
C LEU A 85 4.83 3.60 -1.19
N PHE A 86 4.52 4.53 -0.28
CA PHE A 86 5.23 4.70 0.99
C PHE A 86 5.41 3.39 1.77
N THR A 87 4.37 2.57 1.86
CA THR A 87 4.38 1.33 2.67
C THR A 87 5.15 0.17 2.04
N GLU A 88 5.41 0.19 0.73
CA GLU A 88 6.31 -0.77 0.10
C GLU A 88 7.78 -0.53 0.48
N ASN A 89 8.10 0.66 1.02
CA ASN A 89 9.44 1.06 1.41
C ASN A 89 9.84 0.58 2.82
N PHE A 90 9.06 -0.31 3.44
CA PHE A 90 9.39 -0.90 4.73
C PHE A 90 10.24 -2.18 4.62
N LEU A 91 10.44 -2.72 3.42
CA LEU A 91 11.24 -3.91 3.18
C LEU A 91 12.39 -3.64 2.21
N VAL A 92 12.06 -3.28 0.99
CA VAL A 92 13.00 -3.20 -0.14
C VAL A 92 14.17 -2.25 0.12
N PRO A 93 13.95 -0.97 0.47
CA PRO A 93 15.07 -0.07 0.76
C PRO A 93 15.89 -0.47 1.98
N LEU A 94 15.28 -1.10 2.99
CA LEU A 94 16.01 -1.61 4.15
C LEU A 94 16.91 -2.80 3.78
N ALA A 95 16.49 -3.67 2.86
CA ALA A 95 17.36 -4.69 2.28
C ALA A 95 18.54 -4.05 1.52
N GLY A 96 18.29 -3.00 0.74
CA GLY A 96 19.29 -2.24 0.00
C GLY A 96 20.34 -1.51 0.87
N LEU A 97 20.03 -1.27 2.15
CA LEU A 97 20.98 -0.72 3.12
C LEU A 97 21.98 -1.75 3.65
N HIS A 98 21.75 -3.05 3.41
CA HIS A 98 22.61 -4.10 3.93
C HIS A 98 24.05 -3.93 3.44
N GLY A 99 25.00 -3.81 4.37
CA GLY A 99 26.42 -3.56 4.05
C GLY A 99 26.77 -2.12 3.64
N LYS A 100 25.82 -1.18 3.62
CA LYS A 100 26.07 0.23 3.29
C LYS A 100 26.54 1.05 4.51
N PRO A 101 27.29 2.12 4.30
CA PRO A 101 27.74 3.00 5.37
C PRO A 101 26.57 3.74 6.02
N ARG A 102 26.75 4.19 7.29
CA ARG A 102 25.71 4.81 8.09
C ARG A 102 25.05 6.06 7.45
N ASN A 103 25.78 6.80 6.64
CA ASN A 103 25.23 7.96 5.93
C ASN A 103 24.19 7.59 4.85
N ALA A 104 24.12 6.32 4.41
CA ALA A 104 23.10 5.86 3.47
C ALA A 104 21.66 5.92 4.07
N TRP A 105 21.55 5.93 5.41
CA TRP A 105 20.26 6.07 6.10
C TRP A 105 19.53 7.38 5.76
N TRP A 106 20.25 8.42 5.37
CA TRP A 106 19.62 9.67 4.96
C TRP A 106 18.71 9.48 3.73
N LYS A 107 19.06 8.55 2.86
CA LYS A 107 18.23 8.21 1.70
C LYS A 107 16.90 7.54 2.08
N ILE A 108 16.87 6.79 3.18
CA ILE A 108 15.60 6.27 3.72
C ILE A 108 14.72 7.41 4.23
N VAL A 109 15.31 8.38 4.93
CA VAL A 109 14.55 9.55 5.44
C VAL A 109 13.97 10.36 4.27
N GLU A 110 14.78 10.59 3.20
CA GLU A 110 14.32 11.24 1.98
C GLU A 110 13.12 10.48 1.37
N LEU A 111 13.28 9.18 1.18
CA LEU A 111 12.26 8.30 0.58
C LEU A 111 10.99 8.25 1.45
N TRP A 112 11.12 8.09 2.76
CA TRP A 112 9.98 8.04 3.69
C TRP A 112 9.31 9.41 3.93
N THR A 113 9.92 10.49 3.48
CA THR A 113 9.31 11.83 3.51
C THR A 113 8.66 12.17 2.18
N VAL A 114 9.37 11.96 1.08
CA VAL A 114 8.90 12.34 -0.26
C VAL A 114 7.74 11.45 -0.72
N SER A 115 7.84 10.12 -0.55
CA SER A 115 6.83 9.21 -1.07
C SER A 115 5.44 9.42 -0.45
N PRO A 116 5.24 9.50 0.87
CA PRO A 116 3.89 9.70 1.42
C PRO A 116 3.30 11.07 1.07
N VAL A 117 4.13 12.11 1.03
CA VAL A 117 3.67 13.45 0.63
C VAL A 117 3.20 13.45 -0.83
N ALA A 118 3.99 12.89 -1.74
CA ALA A 118 3.63 12.81 -3.16
C ALA A 118 2.41 11.91 -3.38
N ASN A 119 2.32 10.75 -2.70
CA ASN A 119 1.16 9.87 -2.77
C ASN A 119 -0.14 10.63 -2.39
N VAL A 120 -0.13 11.35 -1.26
CA VAL A 120 -1.32 12.10 -0.79
C VAL A 120 -1.63 13.28 -1.71
N LEU A 121 -0.62 14.01 -2.20
CA LEU A 121 -0.84 15.12 -3.14
C LEU A 121 -1.49 14.65 -4.45
N ALA A 122 -1.06 13.52 -5.00
CA ALA A 122 -1.70 12.93 -6.18
C ALA A 122 -3.15 12.51 -5.89
N GLY A 123 -3.39 11.84 -4.76
CA GLY A 123 -4.75 11.48 -4.33
C GLY A 123 -5.66 12.69 -4.16
N LEU A 124 -5.15 13.78 -3.56
CA LEU A 124 -5.87 15.05 -3.43
C LEU A 124 -6.19 15.66 -4.81
N ALA A 125 -5.22 15.69 -5.73
CA ALA A 125 -5.42 16.21 -7.07
C ALA A 125 -6.52 15.43 -7.81
N VAL A 126 -6.48 14.09 -7.76
CA VAL A 126 -7.51 13.22 -8.33
C VAL A 126 -8.87 13.50 -7.67
N ALA A 127 -8.91 13.60 -6.34
CA ALA A 127 -10.16 13.92 -5.63
C ALA A 127 -10.75 15.25 -6.09
N CYS A 128 -9.93 16.30 -6.25
CA CYS A 128 -10.40 17.60 -6.77
C CYS A 128 -11.01 17.50 -8.18
N ILE A 129 -10.44 16.65 -9.04
CA ILE A 129 -10.95 16.46 -10.42
C ILE A 129 -12.27 15.69 -10.39
N VAL A 130 -12.30 14.50 -9.78
CA VAL A 130 -13.41 13.56 -9.95
C VAL A 130 -14.63 13.89 -9.07
N THR A 131 -14.46 14.69 -8.02
CA THR A 131 -15.60 15.18 -7.21
C THR A 131 -16.33 16.35 -7.87
N THR A 132 -15.89 16.80 -9.07
CA THR A 132 -16.66 17.71 -9.91
C THR A 132 -17.96 17.03 -10.32
N HIS A 133 -19.06 17.79 -10.24
CA HIS A 133 -20.41 17.27 -10.55
C HIS A 133 -20.45 16.63 -11.95
N GLY A 134 -20.98 15.41 -12.03
CA GLY A 134 -21.17 14.69 -13.29
C GLY A 134 -19.94 13.88 -13.77
N VAL A 135 -18.79 13.91 -13.07
CA VAL A 135 -17.63 13.11 -13.44
C VAL A 135 -17.79 11.65 -13.06
N LEU A 136 -18.26 11.37 -11.85
CA LEU A 136 -18.55 9.99 -11.42
C LEU A 136 -20.04 9.65 -11.56
N PRO A 137 -20.37 8.34 -11.71
CA PRO A 137 -21.74 7.87 -11.74
C PRO A 137 -22.54 8.29 -10.49
N VAL A 138 -23.86 8.42 -10.66
CA VAL A 138 -24.77 8.74 -9.55
C VAL A 138 -24.65 7.69 -8.44
N GLY A 139 -24.59 8.14 -7.20
CA GLY A 139 -24.44 7.27 -6.02
C GLY A 139 -22.99 7.08 -5.56
N SER A 140 -21.97 7.28 -6.45
CA SER A 140 -20.57 7.12 -6.07
C SER A 140 -20.15 8.00 -4.89
N GLY A 141 -20.58 9.27 -4.90
CA GLY A 141 -20.30 10.21 -3.80
C GLY A 141 -20.82 9.72 -2.45
N ARG A 142 -22.03 9.12 -2.42
CA ARG A 142 -22.60 8.55 -1.20
C ARG A 142 -21.77 7.38 -0.68
N VAL A 143 -21.34 6.48 -1.54
CA VAL A 143 -20.47 5.35 -1.16
C VAL A 143 -19.17 5.87 -0.52
N LEU A 144 -18.51 6.86 -1.14
CA LEU A 144 -17.26 7.44 -0.62
C LEU A 144 -17.47 8.16 0.72
N THR A 145 -18.62 8.83 0.88
CA THR A 145 -18.99 9.43 2.17
C THR A 145 -19.21 8.37 3.24
N ASP A 146 -19.93 7.29 2.93
CA ASP A 146 -20.19 6.18 3.87
C ASP A 146 -18.88 5.49 4.30
N VAL A 147 -17.94 5.27 3.36
CA VAL A 147 -16.60 4.70 3.65
C VAL A 147 -15.85 5.59 4.64
N ALA A 148 -15.75 6.89 4.35
CA ALA A 148 -15.04 7.84 5.21
C ALA A 148 -15.67 7.96 6.61
N GLN A 149 -17.01 7.96 6.70
CA GLN A 149 -17.73 8.00 7.98
C GLN A 149 -17.49 6.73 8.81
N LYS A 150 -17.47 5.55 8.19
CA LYS A 150 -17.12 4.29 8.88
C LYS A 150 -15.72 4.34 9.47
N ILE A 151 -14.74 4.85 8.71
CA ILE A 151 -13.38 5.03 9.22
C ILE A 151 -13.37 5.95 10.43
N HIS A 152 -14.03 7.10 10.33
CA HIS A 152 -14.11 8.10 11.41
C HIS A 152 -14.79 7.58 12.67
N ALA A 153 -15.74 6.65 12.54
CA ALA A 153 -16.48 6.06 13.67
C ALA A 153 -15.65 5.05 14.49
N ASN A 154 -14.50 4.60 13.99
CA ASN A 154 -13.68 3.62 14.70
C ASN A 154 -12.89 4.26 15.83
N GLY A 155 -12.73 3.52 16.94
CA GLY A 155 -11.89 3.93 18.06
C GLY A 155 -10.39 3.88 17.72
N THR A 156 -9.59 4.72 18.37
CA THR A 156 -8.14 4.88 18.13
C THR A 156 -7.37 3.55 18.19
N LEU A 157 -7.67 2.69 19.17
CA LEU A 157 -7.00 1.38 19.31
C LEU A 157 -7.30 0.48 18.11
N ALA A 158 -8.56 0.43 17.66
CA ALA A 158 -8.95 -0.37 16.50
C ALA A 158 -8.26 0.14 15.23
N LEU A 159 -8.23 1.47 15.02
CA LEU A 159 -7.51 2.10 13.91
C LEU A 159 -6.03 1.78 13.93
N PHE A 160 -5.37 1.81 15.11
CA PHE A 160 -3.95 1.49 15.24
C PHE A 160 -3.67 0.01 14.96
N MET A 161 -4.42 -0.93 15.58
CA MET A 161 -4.20 -2.36 15.36
C MET A 161 -4.50 -2.78 13.92
N SER A 162 -5.53 -2.20 13.32
CA SER A 162 -5.84 -2.35 11.90
C SER A 162 -4.69 -1.83 11.02
N ALA A 163 -4.05 -0.72 11.41
CA ALA A 163 -2.88 -0.19 10.71
C ALA A 163 -1.67 -1.12 10.83
N VAL A 164 -1.42 -1.72 12.00
CA VAL A 164 -0.34 -2.71 12.16
C VAL A 164 -0.54 -3.87 11.19
N PHE A 165 -1.76 -4.40 11.09
CA PHE A 165 -2.04 -5.49 10.17
C PHE A 165 -1.95 -5.06 8.69
N ALA A 166 -2.44 -3.87 8.35
CA ALA A 166 -2.31 -3.32 6.99
C ALA A 166 -0.84 -3.22 6.54
N GLY A 167 0.03 -2.69 7.40
CA GLY A 167 1.46 -2.58 7.11
C GLY A 167 2.13 -3.94 6.92
N ALA A 168 1.80 -4.92 7.77
CA ALA A 168 2.27 -6.29 7.61
C ALA A 168 1.81 -6.89 6.28
N LEU A 169 0.53 -6.73 5.93
CA LEU A 169 -0.04 -7.26 4.69
C LEU A 169 0.63 -6.69 3.44
N ILE A 170 0.82 -5.36 3.36
CA ILE A 170 1.46 -4.73 2.20
C ILE A 170 2.94 -5.11 2.11
N THR A 171 3.65 -5.16 3.23
CA THR A 171 5.06 -5.58 3.24
C THR A 171 5.22 -7.04 2.82
N ALA A 172 4.28 -7.92 3.20
CA ALA A 172 4.24 -9.31 2.71
C ALA A 172 3.95 -9.37 1.21
N MET A 173 3.05 -8.55 0.68
CA MET A 173 2.81 -8.39 -0.76
C MET A 173 4.11 -8.01 -1.47
N THR A 174 4.82 -6.99 -0.97
CA THR A 174 6.09 -6.53 -1.56
C THR A 174 7.11 -7.67 -1.63
N TRP A 175 7.24 -8.47 -0.57
CA TRP A 175 8.10 -9.65 -0.57
C TRP A 175 7.73 -10.66 -1.65
N PHE A 176 6.44 -10.95 -1.83
CA PHE A 176 5.99 -11.89 -2.86
C PHE A 176 6.17 -11.34 -4.27
N VAL A 177 5.90 -10.05 -4.47
CA VAL A 177 6.06 -9.38 -5.76
C VAL A 177 7.52 -9.34 -6.20
N GLU A 178 8.46 -9.01 -5.30
CA GLU A 178 9.88 -8.99 -5.61
C GLU A 178 10.45 -10.41 -5.82
N GLY A 179 9.90 -11.40 -5.13
CA GLY A 179 10.34 -12.79 -5.26
C GLY A 179 10.05 -13.42 -6.61
N HIS A 180 9.08 -12.95 -7.38
CA HIS A 180 8.60 -13.63 -8.56
C HIS A 180 8.76 -12.81 -9.83
N ASP A 181 9.33 -13.42 -10.89
CA ASP A 181 9.49 -12.78 -12.20
C ASP A 181 8.23 -12.89 -13.07
N SER A 182 7.32 -13.82 -12.74
CA SER A 182 6.05 -14.01 -13.47
C SER A 182 5.13 -12.81 -13.26
N VAL A 183 4.84 -12.09 -14.34
CA VAL A 183 3.89 -10.96 -14.34
C VAL A 183 2.53 -11.41 -13.80
N GLY A 184 2.03 -12.58 -14.19
CA GLY A 184 0.74 -13.11 -13.73
C GLY A 184 0.70 -13.29 -12.20
N ILE A 185 1.77 -13.83 -11.59
CA ILE A 185 1.86 -13.98 -10.13
C ILE A 185 1.87 -12.60 -9.45
N ARG A 186 2.69 -11.67 -9.94
CA ARG A 186 2.78 -10.31 -9.38
C ARG A 186 1.43 -9.60 -9.40
N LEU A 187 0.71 -9.67 -10.53
CA LEU A 187 -0.62 -9.06 -10.66
C LEU A 187 -1.66 -9.71 -9.75
N THR A 188 -1.65 -11.04 -9.66
CA THR A 188 -2.59 -11.77 -8.79
C THR A 188 -2.36 -11.42 -7.33
N VAL A 189 -1.10 -11.41 -6.87
CA VAL A 189 -0.73 -11.05 -5.49
C VAL A 189 -1.13 -9.59 -5.19
N ALA A 190 -0.86 -8.66 -6.09
CA ALA A 190 -1.25 -7.26 -5.94
C ALA A 190 -2.77 -7.10 -5.83
N TRP A 191 -3.52 -7.70 -6.75
CA TRP A 191 -4.97 -7.63 -6.77
C TRP A 191 -5.61 -8.23 -5.53
N VAL A 192 -5.19 -9.45 -5.14
CA VAL A 192 -5.72 -10.14 -3.94
C VAL A 192 -5.41 -9.31 -2.68
N THR A 193 -4.21 -8.78 -2.56
CA THR A 193 -3.81 -7.96 -1.41
C THR A 193 -4.62 -6.67 -1.32
N GLY A 194 -4.80 -5.96 -2.44
CA GLY A 194 -5.64 -4.76 -2.50
C GLY A 194 -7.10 -5.06 -2.15
N ALA A 195 -7.66 -6.13 -2.74
CA ALA A 195 -9.03 -6.56 -2.44
C ALA A 195 -9.19 -6.95 -0.96
N PHE A 196 -8.24 -7.66 -0.38
CA PHE A 196 -8.25 -8.01 1.04
C PHE A 196 -8.18 -6.76 1.94
N LEU A 197 -7.28 -5.84 1.63
CA LEU A 197 -7.14 -4.58 2.38
C LEU A 197 -8.46 -3.81 2.43
N ALA A 198 -9.13 -3.67 1.29
CA ALA A 198 -10.42 -2.97 1.21
C ALA A 198 -11.57 -3.75 1.86
N LEU A 199 -11.64 -5.07 1.65
CA LEU A 199 -12.69 -5.93 2.20
C LEU A 199 -12.65 -5.96 3.75
N ALA A 200 -11.44 -6.00 4.32
CA ALA A 200 -11.24 -5.98 5.76
C ALA A 200 -11.20 -4.55 6.35
N HIS A 201 -11.40 -3.52 5.53
CA HIS A 201 -11.36 -2.11 5.94
C HIS A 201 -10.11 -1.75 6.75
N LEU A 202 -8.92 -2.21 6.28
CA LEU A 202 -7.68 -2.02 7.01
C LEU A 202 -7.19 -0.57 6.91
N ASN A 203 -6.67 -0.04 8.02
CA ASN A 203 -6.17 1.33 8.10
C ASN A 203 -4.78 1.47 7.46
N HIS A 204 -4.72 1.43 6.13
CA HIS A 204 -3.51 1.71 5.38
C HIS A 204 -3.35 3.22 5.19
N VAL A 205 -2.21 3.77 5.61
CA VAL A 205 -1.99 5.22 5.72
C VAL A 205 -2.36 6.01 4.46
N ILE A 206 -1.90 5.61 3.28
CA ILE A 206 -2.18 6.34 2.03
C ILE A 206 -3.61 6.11 1.56
N VAL A 207 -4.08 4.86 1.58
CA VAL A 207 -5.44 4.50 1.13
C VAL A 207 -6.49 5.24 1.95
N VAL A 208 -6.44 5.09 3.29
CA VAL A 208 -7.43 5.70 4.17
C VAL A 208 -7.37 7.23 4.14
N THR A 209 -6.17 7.81 4.00
CA THR A 209 -6.07 9.27 3.84
C THR A 209 -6.77 9.74 2.57
N ILE A 210 -6.60 9.03 1.45
CA ILE A 210 -7.28 9.33 0.19
C ILE A 210 -8.80 9.11 0.32
N GLU A 211 -9.24 8.01 0.95
CA GLU A 211 -10.66 7.74 1.22
C GLU A 211 -11.32 8.86 2.05
N LEU A 212 -10.64 9.33 3.10
CA LEU A 212 -11.11 10.44 3.93
C LEU A 212 -11.21 11.75 3.11
N ILE A 213 -10.20 12.04 2.28
CA ILE A 213 -10.20 13.21 1.39
C ILE A 213 -11.40 13.15 0.42
N PHE A 214 -11.64 12.01 -0.22
CA PHE A 214 -12.78 11.82 -1.11
C PHE A 214 -14.11 12.01 -0.36
N GLY A 215 -14.26 11.40 0.82
CA GLY A 215 -15.46 11.54 1.62
C GLY A 215 -15.75 12.99 2.00
N ILE A 216 -14.72 13.73 2.47
CA ILE A 216 -14.84 15.17 2.80
C ILE A 216 -15.23 15.98 1.56
N ARG A 217 -14.64 15.69 0.41
CA ARG A 217 -14.98 16.37 -0.86
C ARG A 217 -16.43 16.12 -1.29
N TYR A 218 -17.03 14.99 -0.90
CA TYR A 218 -18.44 14.68 -1.11
C TYR A 218 -19.33 15.04 0.08
N GLY A 219 -18.82 15.79 1.05
CA GLY A 219 -19.61 16.38 2.15
C GLY A 219 -19.64 15.57 3.45
N ALA A 220 -18.75 14.57 3.63
CA ALA A 220 -18.62 13.93 4.93
C ALA A 220 -18.16 14.97 5.98
N ALA A 221 -18.85 15.02 7.12
CA ALA A 221 -18.52 15.91 8.24
C ALA A 221 -17.37 15.33 9.08
N ILE A 222 -16.17 15.27 8.50
CA ILE A 222 -14.96 14.76 9.15
C ILE A 222 -13.98 15.91 9.32
N PRO A 223 -13.51 16.20 10.54
CA PRO A 223 -12.58 17.28 10.77
C PRO A 223 -11.16 16.93 10.27
N TRP A 224 -10.42 17.93 9.78
CA TRP A 224 -9.08 17.74 9.23
C TRP A 224 -8.04 17.31 10.27
N ASP A 225 -8.22 17.64 11.54
CA ASP A 225 -7.37 17.16 12.62
C ASP A 225 -7.47 15.64 12.80
N PHE A 226 -8.65 15.05 12.57
CA PHE A 226 -8.79 13.60 12.50
C PHE A 226 -8.01 13.02 11.32
N VAL A 227 -8.10 13.61 10.12
CA VAL A 227 -7.35 13.14 8.94
C VAL A 227 -5.85 13.13 9.20
N VAL A 228 -5.32 14.24 9.72
CA VAL A 228 -3.90 14.38 10.06
C VAL A 228 -3.51 13.43 11.19
N GLY A 229 -4.31 13.34 12.25
CA GLY A 229 -4.06 12.44 13.37
C GLY A 229 -4.04 10.96 12.93
N ASN A 230 -5.03 10.55 12.12
CA ASN A 230 -5.07 9.19 11.59
C ASN A 230 -3.93 8.90 10.61
N PHE A 231 -3.47 9.88 9.83
CA PHE A 231 -2.31 9.72 8.96
C PHE A 231 -1.06 9.30 9.77
N PHE A 232 -0.72 10.01 10.84
CA PHE A 232 0.43 9.68 11.67
C PHE A 232 0.24 8.38 12.47
N LEU A 233 -0.96 8.15 12.98
CA LEU A 233 -1.31 6.91 13.68
C LEU A 233 -1.19 5.70 12.74
N ALA A 234 -1.73 5.80 11.54
CA ALA A 234 -1.67 4.74 10.53
C ALA A 234 -0.23 4.54 10.04
N ALA A 235 0.54 5.61 9.80
CA ALA A 235 1.94 5.51 9.42
C ALA A 235 2.75 4.74 10.47
N ALA A 236 2.59 5.08 11.76
CA ALA A 236 3.27 4.38 12.85
C ALA A 236 2.85 2.90 12.95
N GLY A 237 1.55 2.61 12.84
CA GLY A 237 1.04 1.24 12.82
C GLY A 237 1.55 0.44 11.62
N ASN A 238 1.49 1.02 10.40
CA ASN A 238 1.99 0.37 9.18
C ASN A 238 3.51 0.09 9.27
N MET A 239 4.30 1.02 9.82
CA MET A 239 5.74 0.79 10.05
C MET A 239 5.98 -0.34 11.06
N LEU A 240 5.24 -0.35 12.17
CA LEU A 240 5.37 -1.41 13.17
C LEU A 240 5.04 -2.79 12.58
N GLY A 241 3.96 -2.90 11.82
CA GLY A 241 3.56 -4.14 11.17
C GLY A 241 4.51 -4.55 10.04
N GLY A 242 4.84 -3.62 9.16
CA GLY A 242 5.70 -3.89 8.01
C GLY A 242 7.14 -4.20 8.40
N ILE A 243 7.77 -3.34 9.20
CA ILE A 243 9.16 -3.53 9.61
C ILE A 243 9.24 -4.59 10.71
N GLY A 244 8.44 -4.45 11.77
CA GLY A 244 8.55 -5.28 12.97
C GLY A 244 8.12 -6.72 12.73
N LEU A 245 6.98 -6.96 12.08
CA LEU A 245 6.45 -8.31 11.91
C LEU A 245 6.95 -8.99 10.63
N ILE A 246 7.11 -8.27 9.53
CA ILE A 246 7.43 -8.90 8.24
C ILE A 246 8.91 -8.75 7.90
N THR A 247 9.44 -7.53 7.78
CA THR A 247 10.81 -7.31 7.29
C THR A 247 11.83 -8.02 8.16
N LEU A 248 11.77 -7.85 9.48
CA LEU A 248 12.71 -8.52 10.39
C LEU A 248 12.60 -10.05 10.33
N ASN A 249 11.37 -10.57 10.22
CA ASN A 249 11.15 -12.02 10.10
C ASN A 249 11.75 -12.56 8.79
N ARG A 250 11.48 -11.90 7.64
CA ARG A 250 11.98 -12.31 6.33
C ARG A 250 13.50 -12.24 6.22
N PHE A 251 14.12 -11.21 6.80
CA PHE A 251 15.59 -11.11 6.85
C PHE A 251 16.21 -12.20 7.72
N THR A 252 15.57 -12.57 8.82
CA THR A 252 16.02 -13.69 9.66
C THR A 252 15.89 -15.02 8.92
N GLN A 253 14.77 -15.22 8.20
CA GLN A 253 14.52 -16.41 7.40
C GLN A 253 15.59 -16.58 6.30
N ALA A 254 15.92 -15.50 5.58
CA ALA A 254 16.95 -15.51 4.54
C ALA A 254 18.34 -15.87 5.11
N LYS A 255 18.73 -15.30 6.26
CA LYS A 255 20.01 -15.63 6.92
C LYS A 255 20.10 -17.08 7.40
N ALA A 256 19.02 -17.65 7.90
CA ALA A 256 19.00 -19.04 8.38
C ALA A 256 19.24 -20.05 7.25
N GLY A 257 18.73 -19.79 6.05
CA GLY A 257 18.96 -20.63 4.88
C GLY A 257 20.42 -20.63 4.41
N SER A 258 21.05 -19.45 4.37
CA SER A 258 22.47 -19.33 3.96
C SER A 258 23.43 -20.07 4.89
N GLY A 259 23.09 -20.26 6.19
CA GLY A 259 23.90 -21.03 7.16
C GLY A 259 23.77 -22.54 7.05
N GLY A 260 22.70 -23.04 6.40
CA GLY A 260 22.45 -24.50 6.25
C GLY A 260 23.18 -25.16 5.09
N GLY A 261 23.56 -24.38 4.05
CA GLY A 261 24.23 -24.88 2.85
C GLY A 261 25.68 -25.33 3.07
N THR A 262 26.38 -24.74 4.01
CA THR A 262 27.79 -25.08 4.33
C THR A 262 27.95 -26.35 5.16
N ARG A 263 26.89 -26.87 5.78
CA ARG A 263 26.91 -28.11 6.57
C ARG A 263 26.74 -29.40 5.74
N LYS A 264 26.24 -29.34 4.51
CA LYS A 264 26.04 -30.50 3.65
C LYS A 264 27.24 -30.84 2.73
N ALA A 265 28.27 -30.01 2.65
CA ALA A 265 29.43 -30.22 1.83
C ALA A 265 30.64 -30.88 2.58
N SER A 266 30.45 -31.25 3.87
CA SER A 266 31.50 -31.84 4.70
C SER A 266 31.09 -33.15 5.40
N ALA A 267 30.19 -33.94 4.78
CA ALA A 267 29.85 -35.28 5.25
C ALA A 267 30.04 -36.32 4.16
#